data_477a781f83d1725263bbccbbfc0ae850
#
_entry.id   477a781f83d1725263bbccbbfc0ae850
#
_cell.length_a   1.000
_cell.length_b   1.000
_cell.length_c   1.000
_cell.angle_alpha   90.00
_cell.angle_beta   90.00
_cell.angle_gamma   90.00
#
_symmetry.space_group_name_H-M   'P 1'
#
loop_
_entity.id
_entity.type
_entity.pdbx_description
1 polymer ?
#
loop_
_entity_poly.entity_id
_entity_poly.type
_entity_poly.pdbx_seq_one_letter_code
_entity_poly.pdbx_strand_id
1 'polypeptide(L)'
;MKKILLILGVVIIIIILFVTISKILFDKKVIKEVGMLTEEGSKAQSKTFSFNDLEGLPEPVQRYFKYALKDGQEYIRFVRLKQVGEFRMKENQSWMPIKAEQYFTTEVPAFL
;
A
#
# COMPACT_ATOMS: atom_id res chain seq x y z
N MET A 1 -41.98 1.76 -27.65
CA MET A 1 -40.91 0.79 -27.30
C MET A 1 -39.53 1.23 -27.79
N LYS A 2 -39.30 1.55 -29.09
CA LYS A 2 -37.98 1.95 -29.63
C LYS A 2 -37.34 3.16 -28.90
N LYS A 3 -38.09 4.20 -28.55
CA LYS A 3 -37.58 5.39 -27.82
C LYS A 3 -37.13 5.06 -26.42
N ILE A 4 -37.81 4.17 -25.70
CA ILE A 4 -37.43 3.74 -24.36
C ILE A 4 -36.14 2.93 -24.39
N LEU A 5 -35.98 2.02 -25.36
CA LEU A 5 -34.74 1.26 -25.58
C LEU A 5 -33.55 2.19 -25.89
N LEU A 6 -33.76 3.23 -26.68
CA LEU A 6 -32.74 4.19 -27.02
C LEU A 6 -32.30 5.00 -25.78
N ILE A 7 -33.26 5.48 -24.96
CA ILE A 7 -32.97 6.18 -23.71
C ILE A 7 -32.19 5.27 -22.75
N LEU A 8 -32.62 4.02 -22.59
CA LEU A 8 -31.93 3.05 -21.74
C LEU A 8 -30.49 2.82 -22.21
N GLY A 9 -30.26 2.68 -23.52
CA GLY A 9 -28.93 2.53 -24.10
C GLY A 9 -28.03 3.75 -23.79
N VAL A 10 -28.55 4.96 -23.94
CA VAL A 10 -27.82 6.19 -23.63
C VAL A 10 -27.45 6.24 -22.14
N VAL A 11 -28.37 5.91 -21.24
CA VAL A 11 -28.11 5.88 -19.80
C VAL A 11 -27.00 4.90 -19.45
N ILE A 12 -27.03 3.69 -20.02
CA ILE A 12 -25.98 2.69 -19.80
C ILE A 12 -24.62 3.19 -20.27
N ILE A 13 -24.54 3.82 -21.43
CA ILE A 13 -23.29 4.40 -21.95
C ILE A 13 -22.77 5.47 -21.00
N ILE A 14 -23.62 6.36 -20.50
CA ILE A 14 -23.24 7.41 -19.55
C ILE A 14 -22.67 6.78 -18.26
N ILE A 15 -23.30 5.73 -17.73
CA ILE A 15 -22.82 5.03 -16.53
C ILE A 15 -21.44 4.42 -16.79
N ILE A 16 -21.24 3.73 -17.91
CA ILE A 16 -19.96 3.13 -18.27
C ILE A 16 -18.87 4.20 -18.39
N LEU A 17 -19.15 5.31 -19.07
CA LEU A 17 -18.21 6.42 -19.18
C LEU A 17 -17.86 7.00 -17.80
N PHE A 18 -18.85 7.23 -16.95
CA PHE A 18 -18.63 7.75 -15.59
C PHE A 18 -17.74 6.83 -14.76
N VAL A 19 -18.02 5.53 -14.74
CA VAL A 19 -17.21 4.54 -14.02
C VAL A 19 -15.78 4.48 -14.56
N THR A 20 -15.61 4.50 -15.88
CA THR A 20 -14.29 4.46 -16.52
C THR A 20 -13.47 5.71 -16.19
N ILE A 21 -14.07 6.88 -16.29
CA ILE A 21 -13.40 8.17 -15.97
C ILE A 21 -13.03 8.19 -14.49
N SER A 22 -13.93 7.80 -13.60
CA SER A 22 -13.69 7.75 -12.15
C SER A 22 -12.52 6.82 -11.81
N LYS A 23 -12.43 5.66 -12.45
CA LYS A 23 -11.31 4.73 -12.28
C LYS A 23 -9.99 5.36 -12.71
N ILE A 24 -9.94 5.97 -13.90
CA ILE A 24 -8.73 6.63 -14.42
C ILE A 24 -8.26 7.76 -13.48
N LEU A 25 -9.19 8.57 -12.98
CA LEU A 25 -8.86 9.66 -12.03
C LEU A 25 -8.34 9.12 -10.71
N PHE A 26 -8.95 8.04 -10.20
CA PHE A 26 -8.51 7.37 -8.98
C PHE A 26 -7.09 6.80 -9.15
N ASP A 27 -6.84 6.05 -10.23
CA ASP A 27 -5.53 5.46 -10.51
C ASP A 27 -4.44 6.54 -10.62
N LYS A 28 -4.73 7.67 -11.31
CA LYS A 28 -3.81 8.81 -11.38
C LYS A 28 -3.54 9.43 -10.01
N LYS A 29 -4.56 9.55 -9.16
CA LYS A 29 -4.41 10.06 -7.79
C LYS A 29 -3.49 9.15 -6.98
N VAL A 30 -3.73 7.84 -6.99
CA VAL A 30 -2.90 6.85 -6.29
C VAL A 30 -1.44 6.92 -6.76
N ILE A 31 -1.20 6.93 -8.09
CA ILE A 31 0.16 7.03 -8.65
C ILE A 31 0.86 8.30 -8.16
N LYS A 32 0.17 9.42 -8.15
CA LYS A 32 0.71 10.70 -7.67
C LYS A 32 1.09 10.63 -6.18
N GLU A 33 0.19 10.11 -5.34
CA GLU A 33 0.41 10.00 -3.89
C GLU A 33 1.54 9.03 -3.57
N VAL A 34 1.60 7.87 -4.24
CA VAL A 34 2.73 6.93 -4.14
C VAL A 34 4.04 7.57 -4.57
N GLY A 35 4.03 8.37 -5.66
CA GLY A 35 5.20 9.12 -6.12
C GLY A 35 5.72 10.09 -5.06
N MET A 36 4.84 10.85 -4.40
CA MET A 36 5.21 11.75 -3.31
C MET A 36 5.81 10.99 -2.11
N LEU A 37 5.19 9.89 -1.67
CA LEU A 37 5.71 9.05 -0.60
C LEU A 37 7.10 8.48 -0.92
N THR A 38 7.30 8.03 -2.16
CA THR A 38 8.60 7.50 -2.61
C THR A 38 9.68 8.58 -2.65
N GLU A 39 9.32 9.78 -3.09
CA GLU A 39 10.24 10.92 -3.13
C GLU A 39 10.64 11.37 -1.72
N GLU A 40 9.70 11.45 -0.78
CA GLU A 40 9.99 11.75 0.62
C GLU A 40 10.90 10.68 1.25
N GLY A 41 10.59 9.40 1.05
CA GLY A 41 11.44 8.30 1.53
C GLY A 41 12.85 8.30 0.91
N SER A 42 13.01 8.81 -0.33
CA SER A 42 14.31 8.89 -0.99
C SER A 42 15.17 10.07 -0.52
N LYS A 43 14.57 11.16 -0.07
CA LYS A 43 15.27 12.35 0.47
C LYS A 43 15.84 12.12 1.88
N ALA A 44 15.35 11.11 2.58
CA ALA A 44 15.84 10.75 3.90
C ALA A 44 17.31 10.30 3.83
N GLN A 45 18.13 10.74 4.78
CA GLN A 45 19.52 10.31 4.88
C GLN A 45 19.60 8.80 5.05
N SER A 46 20.48 8.16 4.26
CA SER A 46 20.75 6.74 4.43
C SER A 46 21.38 6.50 5.79
N LYS A 47 20.62 5.88 6.68
CA LYS A 47 21.13 5.40 7.96
C LYS A 47 21.46 3.92 7.83
N THR A 48 22.56 3.52 8.44
CA THR A 48 22.97 2.12 8.54
C THR A 48 22.80 1.65 9.98
N PHE A 49 22.31 0.44 10.11
CA PHE A 49 22.21 -0.24 11.39
C PHE A 49 23.61 -0.68 11.85
N SER A 50 23.92 -0.50 13.14
CA SER A 50 25.13 -1.02 13.75
C SER A 50 24.76 -1.89 14.96
N PHE A 51 25.57 -2.91 15.24
CA PHE A 51 25.41 -3.68 16.49
C PHE A 51 25.60 -2.81 17.75
N ASN A 52 26.28 -1.68 17.64
CA ASN A 52 26.41 -0.73 18.73
C ASN A 52 25.05 -0.09 19.09
N ASP A 53 24.11 0.02 18.11
CA ASP A 53 22.76 0.54 18.33
C ASP A 53 21.92 -0.36 19.27
N LEU A 54 22.41 -1.57 19.54
CA LEU A 54 21.76 -2.52 20.44
C LEU A 54 22.22 -2.39 21.89
N GLU A 55 23.22 -1.54 22.18
CA GLU A 55 23.68 -1.33 23.54
C GLU A 55 22.56 -0.80 24.44
N GLY A 56 22.46 -1.35 25.66
CA GLY A 56 21.40 -0.99 26.59
C GLY A 56 20.07 -1.73 26.41
N LEU A 57 19.88 -2.48 25.32
CA LEU A 57 18.70 -3.36 25.15
C LEU A 57 18.86 -4.65 25.97
N PRO A 58 17.77 -5.28 26.42
CA PRO A 58 17.82 -6.60 27.04
C PRO A 58 18.50 -7.65 26.15
N GLU A 59 19.28 -8.55 26.76
CA GLU A 59 20.07 -9.56 26.04
C GLU A 59 19.27 -10.38 25.01
N PRO A 60 18.05 -10.87 25.30
CA PRO A 60 17.25 -11.59 24.29
C PRO A 60 16.95 -10.77 23.04
N VAL A 61 16.74 -9.45 23.21
CA VAL A 61 16.47 -8.51 22.10
C VAL A 61 17.73 -8.30 21.26
N GLN A 62 18.88 -8.08 21.92
CA GLN A 62 20.17 -7.97 21.22
C GLN A 62 20.47 -9.22 20.40
N ARG A 63 20.26 -10.41 20.97
CA ARG A 63 20.47 -11.69 20.31
C ARG A 63 19.57 -11.86 19.09
N TYR A 64 18.29 -11.48 19.20
CA TYR A 64 17.35 -11.51 18.09
C TYR A 64 17.80 -10.61 16.93
N PHE A 65 18.16 -9.35 17.22
CA PHE A 65 18.59 -8.43 16.16
C PHE A 65 19.93 -8.81 15.54
N LYS A 66 20.88 -9.33 16.31
CA LYS A 66 22.14 -9.87 15.78
C LYS A 66 21.94 -11.09 14.88
N TYR A 67 20.86 -11.86 15.11
CA TYR A 67 20.47 -12.96 14.23
C TYR A 67 19.75 -12.50 12.98
N ALA A 68 18.84 -11.52 13.11
CA ALA A 68 17.95 -11.08 12.04
C ALA A 68 18.56 -10.03 11.09
N LEU A 69 19.52 -9.23 11.57
CA LEU A 69 20.12 -8.11 10.84
C LEU A 69 21.63 -8.30 10.66
N LYS A 70 22.16 -7.62 9.67
CA LYS A 70 23.61 -7.56 9.43
C LYS A 70 24.16 -6.22 9.87
N ASP A 71 25.33 -6.20 10.45
CA ASP A 71 26.06 -4.97 10.77
C ASP A 71 26.35 -4.18 9.47
N GLY A 72 26.11 -2.87 9.47
CA GLY A 72 26.21 -2.03 8.28
C GLY A 72 25.03 -2.14 7.31
N GLN A 73 23.95 -2.86 7.65
CA GLN A 73 22.76 -2.95 6.81
C GLN A 73 22.04 -1.60 6.77
N GLU A 74 21.64 -1.16 5.57
CA GLU A 74 20.81 0.04 5.43
C GLU A 74 19.42 -0.16 6.04
N TYR A 75 18.91 0.89 6.69
CA TYR A 75 17.52 0.91 7.16
C TYR A 75 16.54 0.91 5.98
N ILE A 76 15.46 0.15 6.14
CA ILE A 76 14.35 0.16 5.19
C ILE A 76 13.66 1.52 5.28
N ARG A 77 13.62 2.25 4.17
CA ARG A 77 12.99 3.58 4.08
C ARG A 77 11.62 3.56 3.44
N PHE A 78 11.37 2.59 2.60
CA PHE A 78 10.13 2.43 1.86
C PHE A 78 9.75 0.96 1.76
N VAL A 79 8.49 0.65 1.99
CA VAL A 79 7.94 -0.71 1.89
C VAL A 79 6.71 -0.69 0.98
N ARG A 80 6.66 -1.60 0.04
CA ARG A 80 5.49 -1.93 -0.77
C ARG A 80 5.01 -3.32 -0.39
N LEU A 81 3.79 -3.41 0.12
CA LEU A 81 3.18 -4.67 0.53
C LEU A 81 2.03 -5.02 -0.42
N LYS A 82 2.07 -6.22 -0.99
CA LYS A 82 0.96 -6.79 -1.76
C LYS A 82 0.33 -7.93 -0.97
N GLN A 83 -0.98 -7.85 -0.81
CA GLN A 83 -1.74 -8.84 -0.07
C GLN A 83 -2.81 -9.46 -0.98
N VAL A 84 -2.95 -10.77 -0.90
CA VAL A 84 -4.00 -11.53 -1.56
C VAL A 84 -4.59 -12.47 -0.53
N GLY A 85 -5.90 -12.52 -0.45
CA GLY A 85 -6.57 -13.38 0.51
C GLY A 85 -8.07 -13.40 0.30
N GLU A 86 -8.77 -13.88 1.28
CA GLU A 86 -10.21 -13.91 1.32
C GLU A 86 -10.71 -13.24 2.60
N PHE A 87 -11.82 -12.54 2.50
CA PHE A 87 -12.42 -11.78 3.59
C PHE A 87 -13.90 -12.09 3.72
N ARG A 88 -14.40 -12.15 4.93
CA ARG A 88 -15.85 -12.19 5.22
C ARG A 88 -16.17 -11.29 6.39
N MET A 89 -17.28 -10.59 6.31
CA MET A 89 -17.73 -9.68 7.38
C MET A 89 -18.42 -10.41 8.53
N LYS A 90 -19.07 -11.54 8.23
CA LYS A 90 -19.84 -12.34 9.21
C LYS A 90 -19.58 -13.82 9.00
N GLU A 91 -19.69 -14.57 10.06
CA GLU A 91 -19.42 -16.01 10.08
C GLU A 91 -20.25 -16.83 9.06
N ASN A 92 -21.48 -16.41 8.81
CA ASN A 92 -22.42 -17.07 7.89
C ASN A 92 -22.41 -16.49 6.45
N GLN A 93 -21.46 -15.61 6.11
CA GLN A 93 -21.30 -15.08 4.76
C GLN A 93 -20.28 -15.87 3.95
N SER A 94 -20.44 -15.84 2.63
CA SER A 94 -19.44 -16.37 1.72
C SER A 94 -18.14 -15.56 1.78
N TRP A 95 -17.02 -16.23 1.60
CA TRP A 95 -15.72 -15.59 1.48
C TRP A 95 -15.63 -14.77 0.17
N MET A 96 -15.13 -13.58 0.26
CA MET A 96 -14.92 -12.66 -0.86
C MET A 96 -13.42 -12.49 -1.12
N PRO A 97 -12.95 -12.62 -2.36
CA PRO A 97 -11.54 -12.41 -2.67
C PRO A 97 -11.16 -10.95 -2.43
N ILE A 98 -10.02 -10.74 -1.78
CA ILE A 98 -9.43 -9.42 -1.55
C ILE A 98 -8.03 -9.36 -2.16
N LYS A 99 -7.74 -8.23 -2.78
CA LYS A 99 -6.39 -7.83 -3.18
C LYS A 99 -6.14 -6.43 -2.66
N ALA A 100 -5.05 -6.26 -1.96
CA ALA A 100 -4.64 -4.97 -1.43
C ALA A 100 -3.18 -4.69 -1.77
N GLU A 101 -2.88 -3.42 -1.94
CA GLU A 101 -1.52 -2.93 -2.11
C GLU A 101 -1.34 -1.74 -1.19
N GLN A 102 -0.28 -1.76 -0.39
CA GLN A 102 0.00 -0.76 0.62
C GLN A 102 1.43 -0.26 0.47
N TYR A 103 1.61 1.00 0.79
CA TYR A 103 2.89 1.69 0.72
C TYR A 103 3.16 2.36 2.06
N PHE A 104 4.38 2.22 2.57
CA PHE A 104 4.80 2.78 3.85
C PHE A 104 6.14 3.47 3.71
N THR A 105 6.31 4.57 4.41
CA THR A 105 7.60 5.20 4.66
C THR A 105 7.92 5.12 6.15
N THR A 106 9.21 5.04 6.50
CA THR A 106 9.64 4.79 7.89
C THR A 106 10.18 6.03 8.57
N GLU A 107 10.75 6.99 7.84
CA GLU A 107 11.35 8.21 8.41
C GLU A 107 10.31 9.26 8.76
N VAL A 108 9.41 9.55 7.82
CA VAL A 108 8.20 10.31 8.09
C VAL A 108 7.06 9.30 7.98
N PRO A 109 6.53 8.79 9.11
CA PRO A 109 5.54 7.72 9.06
C PRO A 109 4.31 8.16 8.25
N ALA A 110 4.19 7.62 7.04
CA ALA A 110 3.06 7.82 6.17
C ALA A 110 2.69 6.50 5.50
N PHE A 111 1.41 6.32 5.21
CA PHE A 111 0.89 5.12 4.54
C PHE A 111 -0.22 5.48 3.54
N LEU A 112 -0.37 4.63 2.54
CA LEU A 112 -1.43 4.70 1.52
C LEU A 112 -2.01 3.32 1.27
#